data_73f8d9d7578cd2abfe78274f8a7d7b50
#
_entry.id   73f8d9d7578cd2abfe78274f8a7d7b50
#
_cell.length_a   1.000
_cell.length_b   1.000
_cell.length_c   1.000
_cell.angle_alpha   90.00
_cell.angle_beta   90.00
_cell.angle_gamma   90.00
#
_symmetry.space_group_name_H-M   'P 1'
#
loop_
_entity.id
_entity.type
_entity.pdbx_description
1 polymer ?
#
loop_
_entity_poly.entity_id
_entity_poly.type
_entity_poly.pdbx_seq_one_letter_code
_entity_poly.pdbx_strand_id
1 'polypeptide(L)'
;VEPVHINYRGYDVWEMPPNGHGITALMALNILKGFDFDGRDSVATLHKQIEAMKLAFADGMQYIADPRYMRTKVEAMLSEEYAAERRALIGEQALLPEAGKPFCGGTVYLCTADNEGNMVSFIQSNYKDFGSGVVLPGYGINFNDRGAGFSLDESSDDFLLPRKKPYHTIIPGFLTKDGEAVGPFGVMGAYMQPQGHVQVLMNTIDFLLNPQAALDAPRWQWIDGREVWLEDRFAPEVIEQLRKLGHDVRV
;
A
#
# COMPACT_ATOMS: atom_id res chain seq x y z
N VAL A 1 19.88 -3.14 -4.30
CA VAL A 1 18.61 -2.60 -4.84
C VAL A 1 18.45 -1.21 -4.26
N GLU A 2 18.28 -0.22 -5.13
CA GLU A 2 18.08 1.16 -4.69
C GLU A 2 16.60 1.37 -4.35
N PRO A 3 16.27 1.89 -3.15
CA PRO A 3 14.90 2.23 -2.82
C PRO A 3 14.40 3.41 -3.64
N VAL A 4 13.08 3.55 -3.73
CA VAL A 4 12.40 4.67 -4.41
C VAL A 4 11.62 5.50 -3.40
N HIS A 5 11.44 6.78 -3.67
CA HIS A 5 10.75 7.66 -2.73
C HIS A 5 9.92 8.74 -3.44
N ILE A 6 9.05 9.35 -2.67
CA ILE A 6 8.42 10.63 -2.97
C ILE A 6 8.54 11.56 -1.77
N ASN A 7 8.47 12.86 -2.00
CA ASN A 7 8.27 13.81 -0.92
C ASN A 7 6.77 13.96 -0.63
N TYR A 8 6.38 13.67 0.61
CA TYR A 8 5.04 13.87 1.13
C TYR A 8 5.07 14.85 2.31
N ARG A 9 4.60 16.05 2.09
CA ARG A 9 4.51 17.14 3.12
C ARG A 9 5.82 17.39 3.87
N GLY A 10 6.94 17.39 3.14
CA GLY A 10 8.29 17.62 3.68
C GLY A 10 8.97 16.38 4.27
N TYR A 11 8.36 15.23 4.18
CA TYR A 11 8.98 13.95 4.51
C TYR A 11 9.26 13.15 3.24
N ASP A 12 10.41 12.52 3.16
CA ASP A 12 10.68 11.56 2.10
C ASP A 12 10.26 10.17 2.56
N VAL A 13 9.28 9.61 1.86
CA VAL A 13 8.74 8.28 2.11
C VAL A 13 9.40 7.31 1.16
N TRP A 14 10.15 6.38 1.72
CA TRP A 14 10.95 5.41 0.99
C TRP A 14 10.31 4.03 1.00
N GLU A 15 10.30 3.39 -0.15
CA GLU A 15 9.77 2.06 -0.35
C GLU A 15 10.69 1.21 -1.22
N MET A 16 10.53 -0.11 -1.13
CA MET A 16 11.19 -1.03 -2.03
C MET A 16 10.66 -0.87 -3.46
N PRO A 17 11.55 -0.86 -4.48
CA PRO A 17 11.12 -0.75 -5.87
C PRO A 17 10.41 -2.03 -6.34
N PRO A 18 9.82 -2.03 -7.55
CA PRO A 18 9.30 -3.24 -8.18
C PRO A 18 10.34 -4.39 -8.20
N ASN A 19 9.89 -5.57 -8.10
CA ASN A 19 8.55 -6.18 -8.16
C ASN A 19 7.69 -6.02 -6.90
N GLY A 20 8.17 -5.32 -5.87
CA GLY A 20 7.40 -4.99 -4.68
C GLY A 20 6.34 -3.91 -4.96
N HIS A 21 5.21 -3.99 -4.28
CA HIS A 21 4.11 -3.04 -4.45
C HIS A 21 4.22 -1.78 -3.56
N GLY A 22 5.39 -1.49 -3.00
CA GLY A 22 5.63 -0.26 -2.21
C GLY A 22 5.28 1.01 -2.99
N ILE A 23 5.57 1.04 -4.29
CA ILE A 23 5.22 2.18 -5.13
C ILE A 23 3.70 2.45 -5.20
N THR A 24 2.84 1.46 -4.91
CA THR A 24 1.39 1.69 -4.80
C THR A 24 1.07 2.65 -3.65
N ALA A 25 1.73 2.51 -2.50
CA ALA A 25 1.60 3.46 -1.40
C ALA A 25 2.12 4.84 -1.78
N LEU A 26 3.28 4.90 -2.45
CA LEU A 26 3.85 6.17 -2.92
C LEU A 26 2.94 6.87 -3.94
N MET A 27 2.34 6.13 -4.87
CA MET A 27 1.38 6.67 -5.84
C MET A 27 0.15 7.26 -5.13
N ALA A 28 -0.42 6.54 -4.17
CA ALA A 28 -1.58 7.02 -3.41
C ALA A 28 -1.24 8.28 -2.61
N LEU A 29 -0.10 8.33 -1.93
CA LEU A 29 0.36 9.51 -1.21
C LEU A 29 0.63 10.69 -2.17
N ASN A 30 1.16 10.42 -3.37
CA ASN A 30 1.40 11.44 -4.38
C ASN A 30 0.09 12.05 -4.92
N ILE A 31 -0.97 11.24 -5.03
CA ILE A 31 -2.32 11.72 -5.32
C ILE A 31 -2.84 12.57 -4.14
N LEU A 32 -2.70 12.07 -2.92
CA LEU A 32 -3.26 12.67 -1.70
C LEU A 32 -2.59 13.98 -1.29
N LYS A 33 -1.31 14.18 -1.58
CA LYS A 33 -0.59 15.41 -1.20
C LYS A 33 -1.17 16.69 -1.81
N GLY A 34 -1.92 16.58 -2.90
CA GLY A 34 -2.59 17.71 -3.55
C GLY A 34 -3.94 18.09 -2.94
N PHE A 35 -4.38 17.41 -1.87
CA PHE A 35 -5.60 17.74 -1.14
C PHE A 35 -5.29 18.35 0.22
N ASP A 36 -6.20 19.19 0.69
CA ASP A 36 -6.30 19.58 2.09
C ASP A 36 -7.30 18.68 2.81
N PHE A 37 -7.04 18.44 4.10
CA PHE A 37 -7.85 17.57 4.93
C PHE A 37 -8.36 18.33 6.15
N ASP A 38 -9.66 18.21 6.41
CA ASP A 38 -10.38 18.89 7.49
C ASP A 38 -10.42 18.08 8.80
N GLY A 39 -10.01 16.84 8.75
CA GLY A 39 -9.92 15.96 9.91
C GLY A 39 -9.72 14.50 9.52
N ARG A 40 -9.09 13.74 10.40
CA ARG A 40 -8.73 12.33 10.17
C ARG A 40 -9.92 11.45 9.80
N ASP A 41 -11.01 11.54 10.59
CA ASP A 41 -12.19 10.69 10.47
C ASP A 41 -13.32 11.37 9.70
N SER A 42 -13.05 12.49 9.01
CA SER A 42 -14.07 13.11 8.18
C SER A 42 -14.36 12.24 6.96
N VAL A 43 -15.62 12.24 6.52
CA VAL A 43 -16.07 11.50 5.33
C VAL A 43 -15.27 11.91 4.09
N ALA A 44 -15.02 13.21 3.93
CA ALA A 44 -14.25 13.74 2.81
C ALA A 44 -12.80 13.24 2.80
N THR A 45 -12.16 13.18 3.96
CA THR A 45 -10.79 12.63 4.09
C THR A 45 -10.77 11.15 3.77
N LEU A 46 -11.64 10.35 4.39
CA LEU A 46 -11.71 8.91 4.17
C LEU A 46 -12.04 8.57 2.71
N HIS A 47 -12.99 9.29 2.11
CA HIS A 47 -13.33 9.11 0.70
C HIS A 47 -12.12 9.36 -0.21
N LYS A 48 -11.39 10.48 -0.03
CA LYS A 48 -10.19 10.80 -0.80
C LYS A 48 -9.10 9.74 -0.62
N GLN A 49 -8.87 9.25 0.61
CA GLN A 49 -7.91 8.19 0.89
C GLN A 49 -8.27 6.89 0.15
N ILE A 50 -9.52 6.46 0.26
CA ILE A 50 -10.03 5.24 -0.38
C ILE A 50 -9.92 5.35 -1.90
N GLU A 51 -10.34 6.47 -2.49
CA GLU A 51 -10.30 6.68 -3.93
C GLU A 51 -8.86 6.74 -4.47
N ALA A 52 -7.95 7.43 -3.78
CA ALA A 52 -6.54 7.46 -4.14
C ALA A 52 -5.92 6.04 -4.11
N MET A 53 -6.27 5.23 -3.11
CA MET A 53 -5.82 3.84 -3.04
C MET A 53 -6.38 2.97 -4.16
N LYS A 54 -7.66 3.11 -4.50
CA LYS A 54 -8.28 2.41 -5.64
C LYS A 54 -7.53 2.69 -6.94
N LEU A 55 -7.26 3.97 -7.22
CA LEU A 55 -6.54 4.39 -8.41
C LEU A 55 -5.10 3.85 -8.43
N ALA A 56 -4.39 3.95 -7.31
CA ALA A 56 -3.04 3.45 -7.18
C ALA A 56 -2.96 1.91 -7.34
N PHE A 57 -3.95 1.18 -6.83
CA PHE A 57 -4.02 -0.28 -7.03
C PHE A 57 -4.39 -0.67 -8.46
N ALA A 58 -5.31 0.05 -9.12
CA ALA A 58 -5.63 -0.22 -10.51
C ALA A 58 -4.37 -0.16 -11.39
N ASP A 59 -3.54 0.86 -11.18
CA ASP A 59 -2.28 1.00 -11.89
C ASP A 59 -1.23 -0.02 -11.41
N GLY A 60 -1.15 -0.24 -10.10
CA GLY A 60 -0.19 -1.16 -9.51
C GLY A 60 -0.38 -2.61 -10.00
N MET A 61 -1.63 -3.07 -10.06
CA MET A 61 -1.96 -4.43 -10.54
C MET A 61 -1.71 -4.59 -12.04
N GLN A 62 -1.77 -3.51 -12.81
CA GLN A 62 -1.55 -3.54 -14.25
C GLN A 62 -0.06 -3.45 -14.62
N TYR A 63 0.73 -2.65 -13.90
CA TYR A 63 2.07 -2.24 -14.34
C TYR A 63 3.21 -2.68 -13.43
N ILE A 64 2.95 -3.06 -12.17
CA ILE A 64 4.02 -3.52 -11.26
C ILE A 64 4.32 -5.00 -11.52
N ALA A 65 5.56 -5.27 -11.91
CA ALA A 65 6.04 -6.59 -12.21
C ALA A 65 7.56 -6.66 -11.97
N ASP A 66 8.21 -7.77 -12.36
CA ASP A 66 9.66 -7.82 -12.47
C ASP A 66 10.16 -6.67 -13.35
N PRO A 67 11.07 -5.79 -12.88
CA PRO A 67 11.50 -4.59 -13.61
C PRO A 67 11.97 -4.83 -15.06
N ARG A 68 12.46 -6.06 -15.35
CA ARG A 68 12.88 -6.45 -16.70
C ARG A 68 11.73 -6.58 -17.69
N TYR A 69 10.50 -6.65 -17.21
CA TYR A 69 9.29 -6.89 -18.00
C TYR A 69 8.26 -5.76 -17.89
N MET A 70 8.52 -4.76 -17.05
CA MET A 70 7.65 -3.58 -16.93
C MET A 70 7.72 -2.72 -18.19
N ARG A 71 6.57 -2.39 -18.76
CA ARG A 71 6.44 -1.46 -19.89
C ARG A 71 6.46 -0.01 -19.45
N THR A 72 6.09 0.24 -18.20
CA THR A 72 6.04 1.59 -17.61
C THR A 72 7.19 1.77 -16.62
N LYS A 73 7.84 2.93 -16.68
CA LYS A 73 8.91 3.25 -15.74
C LYS A 73 8.35 3.73 -14.40
N VAL A 74 9.04 3.41 -13.31
CA VAL A 74 8.67 3.82 -11.95
C VAL A 74 8.60 5.34 -11.83
N GLU A 75 9.55 6.06 -12.43
CA GLU A 75 9.59 7.53 -12.42
C GLU A 75 8.34 8.15 -13.06
N ALA A 76 7.79 7.52 -14.10
CA ALA A 76 6.55 7.97 -14.73
C ALA A 76 5.33 7.73 -13.82
N MET A 77 5.29 6.58 -13.14
CA MET A 77 4.22 6.25 -12.20
C MET A 77 4.22 7.16 -10.96
N LEU A 78 5.40 7.65 -10.57
CA LEU A 78 5.59 8.55 -9.42
C LEU A 78 5.70 10.03 -9.83
N SER A 79 5.47 10.39 -11.10
CA SER A 79 5.53 11.77 -11.54
C SER A 79 4.38 12.61 -10.98
N GLU A 80 4.61 13.91 -10.81
CA GLU A 80 3.57 14.84 -10.33
C GLU A 80 2.45 15.01 -11.37
N GLU A 81 2.80 15.00 -12.64
CA GLU A 81 1.85 15.08 -13.74
C GLU A 81 0.87 13.92 -13.67
N TYR A 82 1.39 12.69 -13.52
CA TYR A 82 0.55 11.50 -13.41
C TYR A 82 -0.32 11.51 -12.15
N ALA A 83 0.25 11.91 -11.01
CA ALA A 83 -0.51 12.08 -9.78
C ALA A 83 -1.64 13.09 -9.92
N ALA A 84 -1.42 14.20 -10.64
CA ALA A 84 -2.44 15.21 -10.89
C ALA A 84 -3.57 14.67 -11.80
N GLU A 85 -3.23 13.91 -12.86
CA GLU A 85 -4.22 13.24 -13.71
C GLU A 85 -5.10 12.28 -12.90
N ARG A 86 -4.49 11.45 -12.06
CA ARG A 86 -5.22 10.48 -11.23
C ARG A 86 -6.07 11.20 -10.17
N ARG A 87 -5.56 12.26 -9.56
CA ARG A 87 -6.28 13.12 -8.60
C ARG A 87 -7.54 13.73 -9.20
N ALA A 88 -7.49 14.15 -10.45
CA ALA A 88 -8.62 14.74 -11.17
C ALA A 88 -9.80 13.78 -11.37
N LEU A 89 -9.59 12.48 -11.25
CA LEU A 89 -10.65 11.46 -11.34
C LEU A 89 -11.45 11.33 -10.04
N ILE A 90 -10.91 11.80 -8.90
CA ILE A 90 -11.57 11.72 -7.60
C ILE A 90 -12.66 12.78 -7.52
N GLY A 91 -13.92 12.34 -7.63
CA GLY A 91 -15.12 13.17 -7.54
C GLY A 91 -15.85 12.97 -6.20
N GLU A 92 -17.15 13.25 -6.19
CA GLU A 92 -18.00 13.12 -5.00
C GLU A 92 -18.54 11.69 -4.79
N GLN A 93 -18.42 10.81 -5.78
CA GLN A 93 -18.94 9.45 -5.76
C GLN A 93 -17.83 8.43 -5.89
N ALA A 94 -18.05 7.27 -5.27
CA ALA A 94 -17.12 6.15 -5.30
C ALA A 94 -16.88 5.65 -6.73
N LEU A 95 -15.62 5.63 -7.14
CA LEU A 95 -15.18 5.09 -8.43
C LEU A 95 -15.33 3.56 -8.48
N LEU A 96 -15.42 3.05 -9.70
CA LEU A 96 -15.23 1.63 -10.02
C LEU A 96 -13.91 1.51 -10.79
N PRO A 97 -12.77 1.40 -10.12
CA PRO A 97 -11.51 1.14 -10.81
C PRO A 97 -11.52 -0.30 -11.34
N GLU A 98 -10.97 -0.52 -12.51
CA GLU A 98 -10.64 -1.88 -12.93
C GLU A 98 -9.41 -2.33 -12.15
N ALA A 99 -9.57 -3.29 -11.26
CA ALA A 99 -8.49 -3.81 -10.42
C ALA A 99 -8.63 -5.30 -10.18
N GLY A 100 -7.50 -5.93 -9.82
CA GLY A 100 -7.47 -7.32 -9.38
C GLY A 100 -8.01 -7.49 -7.95
N LYS A 101 -8.26 -8.73 -7.55
CA LYS A 101 -8.84 -9.07 -6.24
C LYS A 101 -7.77 -9.12 -5.15
N PRO A 102 -7.80 -8.26 -4.12
CA PRO A 102 -6.92 -8.38 -2.96
C PRO A 102 -7.19 -9.65 -2.16
N PHE A 103 -6.13 -10.24 -1.62
CA PHE A 103 -6.21 -11.43 -0.78
C PHE A 103 -5.47 -11.21 0.55
N CYS A 104 -5.99 -11.73 1.66
CA CYS A 104 -5.36 -11.67 2.98
C CYS A 104 -4.31 -12.78 3.12
N GLY A 105 -3.16 -12.48 3.74
CA GLY A 105 -2.07 -13.43 3.99
C GLY A 105 -1.34 -13.15 5.31
N GLY A 106 -0.67 -14.18 5.84
CA GLY A 106 0.13 -14.09 7.05
C GLY A 106 1.49 -13.42 6.80
N THR A 107 1.79 -12.37 7.56
CA THR A 107 3.04 -11.60 7.45
C THR A 107 3.50 -11.17 8.83
N VAL A 108 4.81 -11.02 9.04
CA VAL A 108 5.37 -10.41 10.24
C VAL A 108 6.25 -9.23 9.86
N TYR A 109 6.04 -8.08 10.51
CA TYR A 109 6.86 -6.89 10.42
C TYR A 109 7.51 -6.59 11.77
N LEU A 110 8.77 -6.20 11.77
CA LEU A 110 9.48 -5.67 12.93
C LEU A 110 10.46 -4.57 12.52
N CYS A 111 10.80 -3.70 13.45
CA CYS A 111 11.86 -2.71 13.25
C CYS A 111 12.76 -2.65 14.50
N THR A 112 14.01 -2.29 14.29
CA THR A 112 14.99 -2.10 15.38
C THR A 112 15.84 -0.88 15.07
N ALA A 113 16.41 -0.28 16.13
CA ALA A 113 17.38 0.79 16.05
C ALA A 113 18.44 0.60 17.13
N ASP A 114 19.66 1.04 16.89
CA ASP A 114 20.73 1.10 17.87
C ASP A 114 21.08 2.54 18.27
N ASN A 115 22.00 2.70 19.21
CA ASN A 115 22.46 4.01 19.68
C ASN A 115 23.45 4.71 18.75
N GLU A 116 23.86 4.06 17.66
CA GLU A 116 24.71 4.62 16.62
C GLU A 116 23.87 5.21 15.46
N GLY A 117 22.53 5.04 15.53
CA GLY A 117 21.59 5.52 14.52
C GLY A 117 21.35 4.52 13.38
N ASN A 118 21.87 3.30 13.46
CA ASN A 118 21.53 2.25 12.53
C ASN A 118 20.08 1.79 12.77
N MET A 119 19.32 1.63 11.68
CA MET A 119 17.90 1.25 11.75
C MET A 119 17.60 0.15 10.74
N VAL A 120 16.74 -0.78 11.12
CA VAL A 120 16.29 -1.87 10.27
C VAL A 120 14.77 -1.86 10.15
N SER A 121 14.28 -1.88 8.92
CA SER A 121 12.89 -2.14 8.58
C SER A 121 12.81 -3.55 8.01
N PHE A 122 12.22 -4.49 8.74
CA PHE A 122 12.26 -5.91 8.39
C PHE A 122 10.86 -6.50 8.28
N ILE A 123 10.62 -7.21 7.20
CA ILE A 123 9.36 -7.90 6.97
C ILE A 123 9.61 -9.26 6.31
N GLN A 124 8.87 -10.28 6.74
CA GLN A 124 8.91 -11.61 6.13
C GLN A 124 7.52 -12.24 6.03
N SER A 125 7.33 -13.08 5.02
CA SER A 125 6.07 -13.73 4.76
C SER A 125 6.25 -14.87 3.76
N ASN A 126 5.49 -15.93 3.91
CA ASN A 126 5.33 -16.98 2.89
C ASN A 126 4.18 -16.67 1.91
N TYR A 127 3.56 -15.48 2.02
CA TYR A 127 2.38 -14.98 1.33
C TYR A 127 1.09 -15.51 1.95
N LYS A 128 0.67 -16.74 1.71
CA LYS A 128 -0.51 -17.35 2.33
C LYS A 128 -0.05 -18.28 3.45
N ASP A 129 -0.31 -17.94 4.71
CA ASP A 129 -0.02 -18.73 5.92
C ASP A 129 1.33 -19.48 5.87
N PHE A 130 1.29 -20.82 5.69
CA PHE A 130 2.46 -21.67 5.54
C PHE A 130 3.00 -21.75 4.10
N GLY A 131 2.60 -20.83 3.22
CA GLY A 131 3.03 -20.78 1.83
C GLY A 131 2.58 -22.01 1.04
N SER A 132 3.49 -22.59 0.25
CA SER A 132 3.19 -23.75 -0.60
C SER A 132 2.93 -25.06 0.16
N GLY A 133 3.20 -25.11 1.47
CA GLY A 133 3.19 -26.34 2.26
C GLY A 133 4.34 -27.29 1.93
N VAL A 134 5.24 -26.93 1.01
CA VAL A 134 6.42 -27.71 0.65
C VAL A 134 7.58 -27.35 1.57
N VAL A 135 8.04 -28.29 2.37
CA VAL A 135 9.16 -28.13 3.30
C VAL A 135 10.40 -28.83 2.75
N LEU A 136 11.54 -28.16 2.75
CA LEU A 136 12.82 -28.76 2.38
C LEU A 136 13.30 -29.71 3.50
N PRO A 137 13.38 -31.03 3.25
CA PRO A 137 13.80 -31.99 4.26
C PRO A 137 15.21 -31.70 4.80
N GLY A 138 15.39 -31.82 6.10
CA GLY A 138 16.66 -31.61 6.78
C GLY A 138 17.03 -30.16 7.08
N TYR A 139 16.34 -29.17 6.49
CA TYR A 139 16.60 -27.75 6.69
C TYR A 139 15.47 -27.01 7.42
N GLY A 140 14.26 -27.58 7.43
CA GLY A 140 13.10 -26.94 8.05
C GLY A 140 12.63 -25.66 7.33
N ILE A 141 13.06 -25.46 6.07
CA ILE A 141 12.67 -24.31 5.26
C ILE A 141 11.37 -24.63 4.55
N ASN A 142 10.36 -23.79 4.77
CA ASN A 142 9.09 -23.83 4.05
C ASN A 142 9.13 -22.85 2.86
N PHE A 143 8.73 -23.31 1.66
CA PHE A 143 8.69 -22.44 0.48
C PHE A 143 7.43 -21.59 0.47
N ASN A 144 7.59 -20.31 0.09
CA ASN A 144 6.46 -19.42 -0.16
C ASN A 144 5.63 -19.87 -1.37
N ASP A 145 4.41 -19.37 -1.47
CA ASP A 145 3.49 -19.62 -2.59
C ASP A 145 3.25 -18.40 -3.48
N ARG A 146 4.20 -17.46 -3.53
CA ARG A 146 4.06 -16.19 -4.29
C ARG A 146 3.88 -16.38 -5.79
N GLY A 147 4.22 -17.55 -6.33
CA GLY A 147 3.89 -17.89 -7.71
C GLY A 147 2.40 -17.83 -8.04
N ALA A 148 1.53 -17.95 -7.04
CA ALA A 148 0.09 -17.77 -7.20
C ALA A 148 -0.31 -16.30 -7.52
N GLY A 149 0.62 -15.35 -7.36
CA GLY A 149 0.39 -13.94 -7.67
C GLY A 149 0.56 -13.57 -9.15
N PHE A 150 1.16 -14.45 -9.97
CA PHE A 150 1.29 -14.18 -11.39
C PHE A 150 -0.05 -14.10 -12.10
N SER A 151 -0.15 -13.19 -13.07
CA SER A 151 -1.27 -13.14 -14.00
C SER A 151 -1.15 -14.25 -15.05
N LEU A 152 -2.30 -14.79 -15.49
CA LEU A 152 -2.39 -15.66 -16.66
C LEU A 152 -2.87 -14.90 -17.90
N ASP A 153 -3.11 -13.60 -17.79
CA ASP A 153 -3.41 -12.71 -18.90
C ASP A 153 -2.13 -12.21 -19.55
N GLU A 154 -1.91 -12.56 -20.82
CA GLU A 154 -0.73 -12.17 -21.60
C GLU A 154 -0.59 -10.64 -21.76
N SER A 155 -1.65 -9.88 -21.58
CA SER A 155 -1.60 -8.42 -21.62
C SER A 155 -1.04 -7.78 -20.35
N SER A 156 -0.98 -8.52 -19.24
CA SER A 156 -0.45 -8.06 -17.97
C SER A 156 1.09 -8.05 -17.95
N ASP A 157 1.67 -7.00 -17.39
CA ASP A 157 3.11 -6.95 -17.13
C ASP A 157 3.58 -8.02 -16.16
N ASP A 158 2.68 -8.56 -15.32
CA ASP A 158 2.96 -9.67 -14.40
C ASP A 158 2.54 -11.06 -14.94
N PHE A 159 2.39 -11.21 -16.26
CA PHE A 159 2.14 -12.51 -16.89
C PHE A 159 3.22 -13.54 -16.54
N LEU A 160 2.81 -14.77 -16.26
CA LEU A 160 3.69 -15.88 -15.86
C LEU A 160 4.70 -16.23 -16.96
N LEU A 161 5.99 -16.04 -16.67
CA LEU A 161 7.11 -16.40 -17.55
C LEU A 161 8.22 -17.11 -16.76
N PRO A 162 9.03 -17.95 -17.42
CA PRO A 162 10.20 -18.57 -16.78
C PRO A 162 11.20 -17.53 -16.23
N ARG A 163 11.72 -17.77 -15.03
CA ARG A 163 12.72 -16.92 -14.34
C ARG A 163 12.27 -15.48 -14.05
N LYS A 164 10.97 -15.25 -14.03
CA LYS A 164 10.37 -13.97 -13.68
C LYS A 164 10.05 -13.90 -12.20
N LYS A 165 10.22 -12.71 -11.59
CA LYS A 165 9.79 -12.44 -10.23
C LYS A 165 8.30 -12.07 -10.22
N PRO A 166 7.48 -12.67 -9.34
CA PRO A 166 6.07 -12.31 -9.22
C PRO A 166 5.89 -10.94 -8.56
N TYR A 167 4.72 -10.35 -8.73
CA TYR A 167 4.25 -9.25 -7.89
C TYR A 167 4.44 -9.59 -6.41
N HIS A 168 5.04 -8.67 -5.64
CA HIS A 168 5.49 -8.96 -4.28
C HIS A 168 4.85 -8.02 -3.27
N THR A 169 4.18 -8.61 -2.28
CA THR A 169 3.32 -7.89 -1.35
C THR A 169 3.99 -7.44 -0.04
N ILE A 170 5.27 -7.73 0.19
CA ILE A 170 5.97 -7.23 1.38
C ILE A 170 6.77 -5.97 1.06
N ILE A 171 6.58 -4.94 1.86
CA ILE A 171 7.08 -3.59 1.64
C ILE A 171 7.57 -2.99 2.97
N PRO A 172 8.83 -3.21 3.37
CA PRO A 172 9.39 -2.49 4.51
C PRO A 172 9.64 -1.03 4.11
N GLY A 173 8.95 -0.09 4.77
CA GLY A 173 9.06 1.34 4.51
C GLY A 173 10.08 2.04 5.40
N PHE A 174 10.53 3.22 4.98
CA PHE A 174 11.39 4.08 5.77
C PHE A 174 11.03 5.56 5.56
N LEU A 175 11.15 6.35 6.61
CA LEU A 175 10.82 7.77 6.59
C LEU A 175 12.06 8.60 6.93
N THR A 176 12.33 9.62 6.10
CA THR A 176 13.35 10.64 6.37
C THR A 176 12.74 12.04 6.29
N LYS A 177 13.39 13.02 6.92
CA LYS A 177 13.04 14.42 6.83
C LYS A 177 14.32 15.25 6.81
N ASP A 178 14.43 16.16 5.86
CA ASP A 178 15.61 17.03 5.70
C ASP A 178 16.94 16.24 5.62
N GLY A 179 16.89 15.03 5.05
CA GLY A 179 18.03 14.12 4.94
C GLY A 179 18.33 13.29 6.20
N GLU A 180 17.62 13.51 7.30
CA GLU A 180 17.78 12.80 8.57
C GLU A 180 16.77 11.66 8.70
N ALA A 181 17.19 10.56 9.33
CA ALA A 181 16.32 9.43 9.59
C ALA A 181 15.22 9.78 10.61
N VAL A 182 13.96 9.62 10.23
CA VAL A 182 12.83 9.63 11.18
C VAL A 182 12.60 8.24 11.71
N GLY A 183 12.59 7.22 10.85
CA GLY A 183 12.54 5.83 11.27
C GLY A 183 11.88 4.88 10.28
N PRO A 184 12.03 3.57 10.54
CA PRO A 184 11.38 2.52 9.80
C PRO A 184 9.88 2.43 10.16
N PHE A 185 9.05 2.07 9.19
CA PHE A 185 7.63 1.79 9.40
C PHE A 185 7.16 0.63 8.52
N GLY A 186 6.05 0.02 8.89
CA GLY A 186 5.44 -1.04 8.12
C GLY A 186 4.21 -1.60 8.80
N VAL A 187 3.35 -2.24 8.01
CA VAL A 187 2.19 -2.99 8.48
C VAL A 187 2.13 -4.36 7.80
N MET A 188 1.26 -5.23 8.27
CA MET A 188 1.05 -6.58 7.74
C MET A 188 -0.27 -6.64 6.96
N GLY A 189 -0.48 -7.74 6.17
CA GLY A 189 -1.77 -8.05 5.57
C GLY A 189 -1.82 -8.04 4.04
N ALA A 190 -0.74 -8.44 3.36
CA ALA A 190 -0.67 -8.53 1.89
C ALA A 190 -1.09 -7.20 1.22
N TYR A 191 -2.24 -7.17 0.54
CA TYR A 191 -2.75 -5.96 -0.12
C TYR A 191 -3.24 -4.88 0.86
N MET A 192 -3.34 -5.17 2.17
CA MET A 192 -3.53 -4.15 3.19
C MET A 192 -2.27 -3.29 3.39
N GLN A 193 -1.08 -3.79 3.08
CA GLN A 193 0.18 -3.09 3.39
C GLN A 193 0.26 -1.69 2.77
N PRO A 194 0.06 -1.46 1.45
CA PRO A 194 0.07 -0.10 0.90
C PRO A 194 -1.00 0.80 1.53
N GLN A 195 -2.18 0.27 1.80
CA GLN A 195 -3.29 1.00 2.42
C GLN A 195 -2.96 1.38 3.88
N GLY A 196 -2.37 0.45 4.62
CA GLY A 196 -1.91 0.69 5.99
C GLY A 196 -0.76 1.68 6.06
N HIS A 197 0.18 1.65 5.10
CA HIS A 197 1.25 2.64 4.98
C HIS A 197 0.67 4.05 4.82
N VAL A 198 -0.27 4.23 3.89
CA VAL A 198 -0.95 5.52 3.70
C VAL A 198 -1.62 5.99 4.99
N GLN A 199 -2.39 5.12 5.65
CA GLN A 199 -3.13 5.49 6.87
C GLN A 199 -2.19 5.85 8.02
N VAL A 200 -1.13 5.05 8.27
CA VAL A 200 -0.16 5.32 9.34
C VAL A 200 0.61 6.62 9.07
N LEU A 201 1.06 6.82 7.83
CA LEU A 201 1.81 8.03 7.47
C LEU A 201 0.93 9.27 7.57
N MET A 202 -0.31 9.25 7.06
CA MET A 202 -1.23 10.37 7.19
C MET A 202 -1.60 10.64 8.65
N ASN A 203 -1.84 9.59 9.45
CA ASN A 203 -2.08 9.74 10.89
C ASN A 203 -0.92 10.46 11.58
N THR A 204 0.30 10.15 11.20
CA THR A 204 1.50 10.75 11.81
C THR A 204 1.80 12.15 11.26
N ILE A 205 1.72 12.33 9.93
CA ILE A 205 2.19 13.55 9.26
C ILE A 205 1.08 14.60 9.17
N ASP A 206 -0.12 14.23 8.70
CA ASP A 206 -1.22 15.17 8.53
C ASP A 206 -1.97 15.45 9.84
N PHE A 207 -2.17 14.39 10.66
CA PHE A 207 -2.99 14.48 11.88
C PHE A 207 -2.16 14.49 13.17
N LEU A 208 -0.82 14.48 13.06
CA LEU A 208 0.14 14.65 14.15
C LEU A 208 -0.05 13.67 15.31
N LEU A 209 -0.52 12.47 15.03
CA LEU A 209 -0.62 11.41 16.02
C LEU A 209 0.78 10.87 16.35
N ASN A 210 1.02 10.51 17.60
CA ASN A 210 2.20 9.76 17.95
C ASN A 210 2.13 8.32 17.38
N PRO A 211 3.25 7.59 17.28
CA PRO A 211 3.26 6.27 16.63
C PRO A 211 2.25 5.28 17.19
N GLN A 212 2.05 5.23 18.51
CA GLN A 212 1.08 4.33 19.13
C GLN A 212 -0.35 4.72 18.75
N ALA A 213 -0.71 6.00 18.87
CA ALA A 213 -2.02 6.48 18.48
C ALA A 213 -2.31 6.29 16.98
N ALA A 214 -1.29 6.42 16.11
CA ALA A 214 -1.42 6.16 14.70
C ALA A 214 -1.72 4.68 14.39
N LEU A 215 -1.14 3.76 15.19
CA LEU A 215 -1.41 2.32 15.08
C LEU A 215 -2.75 1.92 15.69
N ASP A 216 -3.16 2.57 16.79
CA ASP A 216 -4.43 2.30 17.48
C ASP A 216 -5.64 2.92 16.76
N ALA A 217 -5.42 3.85 15.85
CA ALA A 217 -6.48 4.46 15.08
C ALA A 217 -7.27 3.42 14.25
N PRO A 218 -8.60 3.55 14.15
CA PRO A 218 -9.41 2.63 13.34
C PRO A 218 -8.97 2.65 11.89
N ARG A 219 -8.98 1.47 11.25
CA ARG A 219 -8.53 1.27 9.88
C ARG A 219 -9.66 0.90 8.95
N TRP A 220 -9.45 1.26 7.70
CA TRP A 220 -10.26 0.82 6.57
C TRP A 220 -9.39 0.01 5.61
N GLN A 221 -10.04 -0.85 4.81
CA GLN A 221 -9.41 -1.59 3.72
C GLN A 221 -10.34 -1.59 2.51
N TRP A 222 -9.87 -1.10 1.37
CA TRP A 222 -10.50 -1.35 0.09
C TRP A 222 -10.24 -2.79 -0.35
N ILE A 223 -11.28 -3.50 -0.77
CA ILE A 223 -11.22 -4.91 -1.14
C ILE A 223 -11.25 -5.09 -2.65
N ASP A 224 -12.32 -4.61 -3.29
CA ASP A 224 -12.52 -4.70 -4.75
C ASP A 224 -13.65 -3.75 -5.17
N GLY A 225 -13.62 -3.26 -6.41
CA GLY A 225 -14.67 -2.40 -6.94
C GLY A 225 -15.04 -1.25 -6.00
N ARG A 226 -16.23 -1.31 -5.41
CA ARG A 226 -16.71 -0.35 -4.40
C ARG A 226 -16.68 -0.89 -2.97
N GLU A 227 -16.31 -2.16 -2.78
CA GLU A 227 -16.29 -2.79 -1.45
C GLU A 227 -15.15 -2.27 -0.59
N VAL A 228 -15.50 -1.76 0.59
CA VAL A 228 -14.58 -1.25 1.60
C VAL A 228 -14.95 -1.81 2.95
N TRP A 229 -13.98 -2.37 3.66
CA TRP A 229 -14.16 -2.83 5.03
C TRP A 229 -13.66 -1.76 5.99
N LEU A 230 -14.46 -1.48 7.02
CA LEU A 230 -14.13 -0.55 8.09
C LEU A 230 -14.15 -1.29 9.43
N GLU A 231 -13.23 -0.95 10.33
CA GLU A 231 -13.35 -1.36 11.73
C GLU A 231 -14.57 -0.70 12.39
N ASP A 232 -15.19 -1.40 13.32
CA ASP A 232 -16.43 -0.97 14.05
C ASP A 232 -16.24 0.26 14.93
N ARG A 233 -15.00 0.73 15.07
CA ARG A 233 -14.64 1.94 15.84
C ARG A 233 -14.82 3.26 15.07
N PHE A 234 -15.18 3.22 13.79
CA PHE A 234 -15.61 4.43 13.07
C PHE A 234 -17.02 4.83 13.52
N ALA A 235 -17.29 6.13 13.59
CA ALA A 235 -18.61 6.64 13.94
C ALA A 235 -19.68 6.15 12.93
N PRO A 236 -20.84 5.68 13.39
CA PRO A 236 -21.91 5.19 12.50
C PRO A 236 -22.32 6.18 11.41
N GLU A 237 -22.30 7.47 11.73
CA GLU A 237 -22.62 8.55 10.78
C GLU A 237 -21.63 8.60 9.63
N VAL A 238 -20.34 8.36 9.89
CA VAL A 238 -19.28 8.30 8.87
C VAL A 238 -19.52 7.11 7.95
N ILE A 239 -19.83 5.94 8.50
CA ILE A 239 -20.13 4.72 7.76
C ILE A 239 -21.31 4.96 6.79
N GLU A 240 -22.40 5.53 7.31
CA GLU A 240 -23.59 5.81 6.49
C GLU A 240 -23.34 6.86 5.40
N GLN A 241 -22.52 7.86 5.68
CA GLN A 241 -22.16 8.86 4.67
C GLN A 241 -21.26 8.28 3.57
N LEU A 242 -20.29 7.42 3.90
CA LEU A 242 -19.50 6.70 2.91
C LEU A 242 -20.39 5.82 2.01
N ARG A 243 -21.39 5.15 2.56
CA ARG A 243 -22.40 4.42 1.77
C ARG A 243 -23.16 5.32 0.81
N LYS A 244 -23.54 6.54 1.25
CA LYS A 244 -24.19 7.54 0.37
C LYS A 244 -23.31 8.04 -0.77
N LEU A 245 -21.98 8.05 -0.57
CA LEU A 245 -21.01 8.35 -1.62
C LEU A 245 -20.84 7.18 -2.61
N GLY A 246 -21.48 6.04 -2.36
CA GLY A 246 -21.49 4.88 -3.24
C GLY A 246 -20.47 3.80 -2.89
N HIS A 247 -19.80 3.88 -1.75
CA HIS A 247 -19.00 2.78 -1.24
C HIS A 247 -19.90 1.65 -0.70
N ASP A 248 -19.55 0.39 -1.02
CA ASP A 248 -20.16 -0.80 -0.39
C ASP A 248 -19.40 -1.09 0.92
N VAL A 249 -19.86 -0.45 2.01
CA VAL A 249 -19.16 -0.50 3.29
C VAL A 249 -19.64 -1.68 4.12
N ARG A 250 -18.67 -2.52 4.52
CA ARG A 250 -18.83 -3.57 5.54
C ARG A 250 -18.07 -3.21 6.81
N VAL A 251 -18.62 -3.60 7.95
CA VAL A 251 -18.06 -3.38 9.30
C VAL A 251 -17.78 -4.72 9.96
#